data_104f2b755f894ceae5fe2f5d1735f439
#
_entry.id   104f2b755f894ceae5fe2f5d1735f439
#
_cell.length_a   1.000
_cell.length_b   1.000
_cell.length_c   1.000
_cell.angle_alpha   90.00
_cell.angle_beta   90.00
_cell.angle_gamma   90.00
#
_symmetry.space_group_name_H-M   'P 1'
#
loop_
_entity.id
_entity.type
_entity.pdbx_description
1 polymer ?
#
loop_
_entity_poly.entity_id
_entity_poly.type
_entity_poly.pdbx_seq_one_letter_code
_entity_poly.pdbx_strand_id
1 'polypeptide(L)'
;AGYAQNVIAIASSHFASAEKQFRYPLEYGNQRPVASTWTVTGAGAYIVGDKPLDKKKCVLIKGITTGKIVDYGVKDSMNMGACMAPAAAELIEANFKDLDVDKDYYDAIFTGDLGEIGNRILSELLKEKGIDIADKLYDCGMLIYEGETKCSGGSGCGCSAVVLGSCIMDRLIRGEYKRVLFVPTGALLSTVSYNEGKSVPGIAHGVILEGKES
;
A
#
# COMPACT_ATOMS: atom_id res chain seq x y z
N ALA A 1 -7.43 20.42 -1.06
CA ALA A 1 -7.55 21.42 -2.12
C ALA A 1 -8.70 22.43 -1.86
N GLY A 2 -9.53 22.20 -0.81
CA GLY A 2 -10.58 23.16 -0.42
C GLY A 2 -11.82 23.21 -1.32
N TYR A 3 -11.99 22.21 -2.21
CA TYR A 3 -13.15 22.19 -3.10
C TYR A 3 -14.46 21.78 -2.40
N ALA A 4 -14.37 21.07 -1.27
CA ALA A 4 -15.53 20.66 -0.48
C ALA A 4 -15.12 20.50 1.00
N GLN A 5 -16.10 20.66 1.92
CA GLN A 5 -15.88 20.42 3.34
C GLN A 5 -15.84 18.95 3.70
N ASN A 6 -16.62 18.13 2.98
CA ASN A 6 -16.60 16.68 3.10
C ASN A 6 -16.49 16.05 1.72
N VAL A 7 -15.68 15.02 1.61
CA VAL A 7 -15.49 14.25 0.39
C VAL A 7 -15.59 12.76 0.71
N ILE A 8 -15.98 11.97 -0.27
CA ILE A 8 -15.96 10.52 -0.19
C ILE A 8 -14.77 10.05 -0.99
N ALA A 9 -13.81 9.38 -0.32
CA ALA A 9 -12.72 8.66 -0.97
C ALA A 9 -13.12 7.20 -1.13
N ILE A 10 -13.10 6.70 -2.37
CA ILE A 10 -13.54 5.34 -2.70
C ILE A 10 -12.45 4.66 -3.52
N ALA A 11 -12.16 3.40 -3.16
CA ALA A 11 -11.36 2.52 -3.99
C ALA A 11 -11.94 1.11 -3.97
N SER A 12 -11.93 0.46 -5.12
CA SER A 12 -12.45 -0.91 -5.27
C SER A 12 -11.68 -1.69 -6.32
N SER A 13 -11.66 -2.99 -6.19
CA SER A 13 -11.16 -3.90 -7.20
C SER A 13 -11.99 -5.19 -7.22
N HIS A 14 -11.96 -5.88 -8.35
CA HIS A 14 -12.68 -7.13 -8.51
C HIS A 14 -11.81 -8.14 -9.26
N PHE A 15 -11.59 -9.30 -8.65
CA PHE A 15 -10.70 -10.34 -9.17
C PHE A 15 -10.99 -10.69 -10.63
N ALA A 16 -12.22 -11.08 -10.96
CA ALA A 16 -12.55 -11.58 -12.31
C ALA A 16 -12.32 -10.51 -13.39
N SER A 17 -12.61 -9.24 -13.11
CA SER A 17 -12.40 -8.15 -14.07
C SER A 17 -10.91 -7.87 -14.27
N ALA A 18 -10.14 -7.76 -13.20
CA ALA A 18 -8.72 -7.46 -13.26
C ALA A 18 -7.93 -8.63 -13.85
N GLU A 19 -8.21 -9.85 -13.41
CA GLU A 19 -7.49 -11.03 -13.89
C GLU A 19 -7.75 -11.29 -15.38
N LYS A 20 -8.97 -11.08 -15.86
CA LYS A 20 -9.27 -11.14 -17.29
C LYS A 20 -8.51 -10.09 -18.09
N GLN A 21 -8.34 -8.90 -17.54
CA GLN A 21 -7.69 -7.80 -18.23
C GLN A 21 -6.17 -7.91 -18.25
N PHE A 22 -5.55 -8.32 -17.13
CA PHE A 22 -4.10 -8.25 -16.94
C PHE A 22 -3.40 -9.60 -17.01
N ARG A 23 -4.13 -10.71 -16.95
CA ARG A 23 -3.57 -12.07 -16.86
C ARG A 23 -4.23 -13.00 -17.88
N TYR A 24 -4.28 -12.54 -19.09
CA TYR A 24 -4.75 -13.33 -20.22
C TYR A 24 -3.60 -14.15 -20.81
N PRO A 25 -3.83 -15.40 -21.26
CA PRO A 25 -5.09 -16.15 -21.13
C PRO A 25 -5.30 -16.75 -19.73
N LEU A 26 -6.55 -16.78 -19.29
CA LEU A 26 -6.97 -17.26 -17.96
C LEU A 26 -6.62 -18.72 -17.70
N GLU A 27 -6.55 -19.54 -18.76
CA GLU A 27 -6.20 -20.97 -18.66
C GLU A 27 -4.82 -21.20 -18.05
N TYR A 28 -3.92 -20.25 -18.19
CA TYR A 28 -2.57 -20.30 -17.63
C TYR A 28 -2.46 -19.65 -16.25
N GLY A 29 -3.57 -19.21 -15.66
CA GLY A 29 -3.58 -18.57 -14.35
C GLY A 29 -2.97 -19.37 -13.22
N ASN A 30 -2.98 -20.69 -13.30
CA ASN A 30 -2.36 -21.58 -12.32
C ASN A 30 -0.81 -21.67 -12.45
N GLN A 31 -0.25 -21.09 -13.50
CA GLN A 31 1.20 -21.09 -13.76
C GLN A 31 1.85 -19.77 -13.33
N ARG A 32 1.36 -19.16 -12.26
CA ARG A 32 1.86 -17.89 -11.76
C ARG A 32 3.17 -18.05 -11.02
N PRO A 33 4.14 -17.14 -11.23
CA PRO A 33 5.33 -17.06 -10.38
C PRO A 33 4.93 -16.84 -8.92
N VAL A 34 5.76 -17.31 -7.99
CA VAL A 34 5.56 -17.11 -6.55
C VAL A 34 5.48 -15.63 -6.19
N ALA A 35 6.17 -14.77 -6.93
CA ALA A 35 6.14 -13.31 -6.74
C ALA A 35 4.82 -12.64 -7.14
N SER A 36 3.95 -13.34 -7.87
CA SER A 36 2.67 -12.75 -8.29
C SER A 36 1.70 -12.62 -7.13
N THR A 37 0.85 -11.61 -7.21
CA THR A 37 -0.21 -11.33 -6.23
C THR A 37 -1.59 -11.62 -6.83
N TRP A 38 -2.60 -11.78 -5.98
CA TRP A 38 -3.98 -11.98 -6.38
C TRP A 38 -4.78 -10.71 -6.21
N THR A 39 -5.55 -10.33 -7.23
CA THR A 39 -6.44 -9.17 -7.11
C THR A 39 -7.51 -9.43 -6.06
N VAL A 40 -7.61 -8.54 -5.08
CA VAL A 40 -8.62 -8.57 -4.02
C VAL A 40 -9.96 -8.13 -4.60
N THR A 41 -11.02 -8.88 -4.34
CA THR A 41 -12.40 -8.42 -4.56
C THR A 41 -12.87 -7.71 -3.31
N GLY A 42 -12.98 -6.39 -3.39
CA GLY A 42 -13.38 -5.58 -2.25
C GLY A 42 -13.46 -4.09 -2.58
N ALA A 43 -14.03 -3.35 -1.65
CA ALA A 43 -14.16 -1.90 -1.75
C ALA A 43 -14.04 -1.26 -0.36
N GLY A 44 -13.46 -0.06 -0.32
CA GLY A 44 -13.47 0.82 0.83
C GLY A 44 -14.02 2.18 0.45
N ALA A 45 -14.84 2.77 1.32
CA ALA A 45 -15.38 4.11 1.17
C ALA A 45 -15.21 4.88 2.50
N TYR A 46 -14.63 6.08 2.42
CA TYR A 46 -14.25 6.87 3.58
C TYR A 46 -14.77 8.29 3.43
N ILE A 47 -15.36 8.82 4.50
CA ILE A 47 -15.71 10.23 4.56
C ILE A 47 -14.53 10.99 5.15
N VAL A 48 -13.95 11.88 4.36
CA VAL A 48 -12.85 12.77 4.76
C VAL A 48 -13.40 14.20 4.86
N GLY A 49 -13.21 14.83 6.01
CA GLY A 49 -13.73 16.18 6.25
C GLY A 49 -12.93 16.93 7.32
N ASP A 50 -13.25 18.20 7.51
CA ASP A 50 -12.64 19.08 8.50
C ASP A 50 -13.18 18.85 9.92
N LYS A 51 -14.34 18.20 10.04
CA LYS A 51 -14.99 17.86 11.31
C LYS A 51 -15.42 16.39 11.32
N PRO A 52 -15.14 15.68 12.42
CA PRO A 52 -15.58 14.30 12.55
C PRO A 52 -17.11 14.22 12.66
N LEU A 53 -17.73 13.29 11.95
CA LEU A 53 -19.15 12.98 12.09
C LEU A 53 -19.44 12.36 13.47
N ASP A 54 -18.53 11.52 13.96
CA ASP A 54 -18.55 10.96 15.31
C ASP A 54 -17.18 11.20 15.96
N LYS A 55 -17.17 11.97 17.03
CA LYS A 55 -15.94 12.30 17.77
C LYS A 55 -15.25 11.07 18.41
N LYS A 56 -16.01 10.01 18.66
CA LYS A 56 -15.49 8.77 19.28
C LYS A 56 -14.96 7.76 18.26
N LYS A 57 -15.35 7.91 16.99
CA LYS A 57 -15.02 6.96 15.91
C LYS A 57 -14.36 7.68 14.74
N CYS A 58 -13.37 8.50 15.02
CA CYS A 58 -12.63 9.21 13.96
C CYS A 58 -11.13 8.95 14.08
N VAL A 59 -10.48 8.90 12.93
CA VAL A 59 -9.04 8.87 12.77
C VAL A 59 -8.62 10.19 12.14
N LEU A 60 -7.54 10.77 12.62
CA LEU A 60 -7.04 12.06 12.15
C LEU A 60 -5.98 11.83 11.07
N ILE A 61 -6.08 12.57 9.97
CA ILE A 61 -4.98 12.72 9.02
C ILE A 61 -4.08 13.84 9.53
N LYS A 62 -2.91 13.48 10.06
CA LYS A 62 -1.94 14.43 10.66
C LYS A 62 -0.99 15.02 9.64
N GLY A 63 -0.77 14.31 8.55
CA GLY A 63 0.12 14.75 7.50
C GLY A 63 0.09 13.83 6.30
N ILE A 64 0.67 14.31 5.23
CA ILE A 64 0.86 13.56 4.00
C ILE A 64 2.29 13.76 3.50
N THR A 65 2.86 12.71 2.92
CA THR A 65 4.10 12.77 2.15
C THR A 65 3.78 12.42 0.71
N THR A 66 3.97 13.38 -0.18
CA THR A 66 3.73 13.15 -1.60
C THR A 66 4.93 12.44 -2.21
N GLY A 67 4.70 11.24 -2.74
CA GLY A 67 5.75 10.49 -3.39
C GLY A 67 6.01 10.95 -4.82
N LYS A 68 7.10 10.45 -5.37
CA LYS A 68 7.51 10.64 -6.76
C LYS A 68 7.50 9.30 -7.51
N ILE A 69 7.50 9.36 -8.83
CA ILE A 69 7.68 8.18 -9.67
C ILE A 69 9.13 7.72 -9.55
N VAL A 70 9.31 6.42 -9.30
CA VAL A 70 10.61 5.77 -9.15
C VAL A 70 10.70 4.60 -10.12
N ASP A 71 11.80 4.50 -10.86
CA ASP A 71 12.03 3.44 -11.83
C ASP A 71 13.44 2.86 -11.64
N TYR A 72 13.50 1.63 -11.14
CA TYR A 72 14.74 0.86 -10.96
C TYR A 72 15.00 -0.10 -12.13
N GLY A 73 14.30 0.06 -13.24
CA GLY A 73 14.50 -0.73 -14.45
C GLY A 73 13.89 -2.14 -14.39
N VAL A 74 13.00 -2.41 -13.45
CA VAL A 74 12.31 -3.71 -13.34
C VAL A 74 11.36 -3.88 -14.52
N LYS A 75 11.49 -4.99 -15.26
CA LYS A 75 10.69 -5.31 -16.45
C LYS A 75 9.75 -6.50 -16.25
N ASP A 76 9.87 -7.20 -15.13
CA ASP A 76 9.03 -8.35 -14.82
C ASP A 76 7.64 -7.89 -14.35
N SER A 77 6.68 -7.94 -15.27
CA SER A 77 5.28 -7.57 -15.01
C SER A 77 4.56 -8.50 -14.02
N MET A 78 5.14 -9.67 -13.74
CA MET A 78 4.59 -10.62 -12.76
C MET A 78 5.13 -10.40 -11.35
N ASN A 79 6.11 -9.50 -11.19
CA ASN A 79 6.71 -9.13 -9.90
C ASN A 79 6.49 -7.63 -9.61
N MET A 80 5.21 -7.26 -9.44
CA MET A 80 4.83 -5.86 -9.18
C MET A 80 5.38 -5.35 -7.85
N GLY A 81 5.56 -6.23 -6.86
CA GLY A 81 6.21 -5.89 -5.60
C GLY A 81 7.62 -5.34 -5.79
N ALA A 82 8.43 -5.97 -6.65
CA ALA A 82 9.77 -5.46 -6.98
C ALA A 82 9.74 -4.11 -7.71
N CYS A 83 8.69 -3.84 -8.50
CA CYS A 83 8.52 -2.55 -9.17
C CYS A 83 8.18 -1.42 -8.18
N MET A 84 7.39 -1.71 -7.16
CA MET A 84 6.84 -0.72 -6.23
C MET A 84 7.68 -0.51 -4.96
N ALA A 85 8.42 -1.53 -4.52
CA ALA A 85 9.22 -1.47 -3.30
C ALA A 85 10.23 -0.30 -3.27
N PRO A 86 10.95 0.03 -4.36
CA PRO A 86 11.83 1.20 -4.38
C PRO A 86 11.09 2.52 -4.13
N ALA A 87 9.90 2.68 -4.70
CA ALA A 87 9.10 3.90 -4.48
C ALA A 87 8.63 4.02 -3.02
N ALA A 88 8.24 2.90 -2.40
CA ALA A 88 7.88 2.85 -0.99
C ALA A 88 9.10 3.17 -0.10
N ALA A 89 10.28 2.64 -0.43
CA ALA A 89 11.52 2.92 0.31
C ALA A 89 11.89 4.40 0.28
N GLU A 90 11.86 5.02 -0.90
CA GLU A 90 12.14 6.45 -1.05
C GLU A 90 11.11 7.32 -0.33
N LEU A 91 9.83 6.93 -0.35
CA LEU A 91 8.79 7.66 0.36
C LEU A 91 8.99 7.60 1.89
N ILE A 92 9.25 6.39 2.45
CA ILE A 92 9.43 6.22 3.89
C ILE A 92 10.66 7.00 4.37
N GLU A 93 11.78 6.93 3.62
CA GLU A 93 12.97 7.73 3.90
C GLU A 93 12.68 9.22 3.88
N ALA A 94 11.98 9.71 2.84
CA ALA A 94 11.59 11.11 2.73
C ALA A 94 10.68 11.55 3.88
N ASN A 95 9.69 10.72 4.24
CA ASN A 95 8.81 10.98 5.37
C ASN A 95 9.58 11.16 6.67
N PHE A 96 10.51 10.25 6.98
CA PHE A 96 11.33 10.32 8.20
C PHE A 96 12.20 11.57 8.22
N LYS A 97 12.84 11.87 7.08
CA LYS A 97 13.73 13.03 6.95
C LYS A 97 12.98 14.36 7.00
N ASP A 98 11.87 14.47 6.27
CA ASP A 98 11.14 15.74 6.14
C ASP A 98 10.41 16.12 7.43
N LEU A 99 10.05 15.13 8.25
CA LEU A 99 9.40 15.35 9.55
C LEU A 99 10.37 15.33 10.71
N ASP A 100 11.66 15.04 10.46
CA ASP A 100 12.69 14.88 11.51
C ASP A 100 12.27 13.86 12.59
N VAL A 101 11.79 12.70 12.14
CA VAL A 101 11.31 11.60 12.99
C VAL A 101 12.09 10.32 12.76
N ASP A 102 12.09 9.45 13.75
CA ASP A 102 12.68 8.13 13.69
C ASP A 102 11.62 7.02 13.60
N LYS A 103 12.09 5.76 13.61
CA LYS A 103 11.22 4.58 13.55
C LYS A 103 10.22 4.50 14.72
N ASP A 104 10.50 5.10 15.86
CA ASP A 104 9.68 5.00 17.05
C ASP A 104 8.54 6.01 17.07
N TYR A 105 8.51 6.90 16.06
CA TYR A 105 7.40 7.82 15.86
C TYR A 105 6.11 7.10 15.45
N TYR A 106 6.23 5.96 14.76
CA TYR A 106 5.09 5.15 14.30
C TYR A 106 5.01 3.83 15.07
N ASP A 107 3.80 3.41 15.45
CA ASP A 107 3.53 2.09 16.01
C ASP A 107 3.55 1.01 14.92
N ALA A 108 3.10 1.37 13.71
CA ALA A 108 3.08 0.49 12.57
C ALA A 108 3.19 1.28 11.24
N ILE A 109 3.76 0.63 10.23
CA ILE A 109 3.85 1.14 8.86
C ILE A 109 3.20 0.11 7.95
N PHE A 110 2.18 0.52 7.18
CA PHE A 110 1.44 -0.37 6.30
C PHE A 110 1.65 0.01 4.85
N THR A 111 2.20 -0.90 4.06
CA THR A 111 2.23 -0.79 2.60
C THR A 111 0.94 -1.30 1.97
N GLY A 112 0.70 -0.96 0.70
CA GLY A 112 -0.54 -1.29 0.01
C GLY A 112 -0.65 -2.75 -0.41
N ASP A 113 0.16 -3.14 -1.37
CA ASP A 113 0.06 -4.42 -2.04
C ASP A 113 1.41 -4.87 -2.64
N LEU A 114 2.49 -4.69 -1.89
CA LEU A 114 3.82 -5.17 -2.25
C LEU A 114 3.89 -6.70 -2.25
N GLY A 115 3.09 -7.33 -1.40
CA GLY A 115 3.15 -8.75 -1.13
C GLY A 115 4.47 -9.17 -0.45
N GLU A 116 4.63 -10.46 -0.20
CA GLU A 116 5.77 -11.00 0.55
C GLU A 116 7.13 -10.63 -0.10
N ILE A 117 7.25 -10.81 -1.40
CA ILE A 117 8.50 -10.54 -2.12
C ILE A 117 8.83 -9.05 -2.11
N GLY A 118 7.84 -8.19 -2.41
CA GLY A 118 8.06 -6.73 -2.40
C GLY A 118 8.31 -6.18 -0.99
N ASN A 119 7.67 -6.74 0.04
CA ASN A 119 7.90 -6.36 1.43
C ASN A 119 9.33 -6.71 1.89
N ARG A 120 9.86 -7.87 1.50
CA ARG A 120 11.25 -8.25 1.77
C ARG A 120 12.23 -7.30 1.07
N ILE A 121 12.01 -7.02 -0.21
CA ILE A 121 12.85 -6.05 -0.96
C ILE A 121 12.81 -4.68 -0.27
N LEU A 122 11.62 -4.19 0.12
CA LEU A 122 11.48 -2.93 0.83
C LEU A 122 12.28 -2.92 2.13
N SER A 123 12.17 -3.98 2.93
CA SER A 123 12.90 -4.10 4.20
C SER A 123 14.43 -4.04 3.99
N GLU A 124 14.94 -4.72 2.97
CA GLU A 124 16.37 -4.70 2.63
C GLU A 124 16.84 -3.32 2.16
N LEU A 125 16.08 -2.68 1.25
CA LEU A 125 16.39 -1.32 0.78
C LEU A 125 16.42 -0.29 1.90
N LEU A 126 15.50 -0.39 2.87
CA LEU A 126 15.48 0.50 4.03
C LEU A 126 16.65 0.23 4.98
N LYS A 127 17.04 -1.03 5.19
CA LYS A 127 18.22 -1.39 6.00
C LYS A 127 19.51 -0.84 5.40
N GLU A 128 19.66 -0.89 4.07
CA GLU A 128 20.83 -0.27 3.39
C GLU A 128 20.92 1.25 3.64
N LYS A 129 19.77 1.90 3.87
CA LYS A 129 19.66 3.32 4.23
C LYS A 129 19.77 3.58 5.75
N GLY A 130 20.00 2.55 6.55
CA GLY A 130 20.08 2.64 8.02
C GLY A 130 18.72 2.72 8.72
N ILE A 131 17.62 2.40 8.01
CA ILE A 131 16.25 2.41 8.54
C ILE A 131 15.82 0.95 8.77
N ASP A 132 15.86 0.47 9.99
CA ASP A 132 15.36 -0.86 10.34
C ASP A 132 13.98 -0.76 11.02
N ILE A 133 12.94 -1.11 10.27
CA ILE A 133 11.52 -1.09 10.68
C ILE A 133 10.84 -2.44 10.48
N ALA A 134 11.61 -3.53 10.34
CA ALA A 134 11.07 -4.86 10.02
C ALA A 134 10.03 -5.35 11.05
N ASP A 135 10.17 -4.95 12.30
CA ASP A 135 9.29 -5.30 13.41
C ASP A 135 7.92 -4.61 13.39
N LYS A 136 7.77 -3.54 12.61
CA LYS A 136 6.54 -2.75 12.50
C LYS A 136 6.09 -2.51 11.05
N LEU A 137 6.72 -3.21 10.10
CA LEU A 137 6.37 -3.13 8.69
C LEU A 137 5.37 -4.23 8.31
N TYR A 138 4.20 -3.82 7.89
CA TYR A 138 3.11 -4.67 7.45
C TYR A 138 2.74 -4.37 6.00
N ASP A 139 2.15 -5.36 5.31
CA ASP A 139 1.62 -5.18 3.95
C ASP A 139 0.15 -5.61 3.91
N CYS A 140 -0.71 -4.75 3.38
CA CYS A 140 -2.14 -5.02 3.33
C CYS A 140 -2.49 -6.27 2.51
N GLY A 141 -1.74 -6.51 1.43
CA GLY A 141 -1.95 -7.69 0.60
C GLY A 141 -1.59 -8.99 1.32
N MET A 142 -0.54 -8.97 2.14
CA MET A 142 -0.17 -10.12 2.98
C MET A 142 -1.24 -10.40 4.04
N LEU A 143 -1.78 -9.35 4.68
CA LEU A 143 -2.79 -9.50 5.72
C LEU A 143 -4.11 -10.11 5.21
N ILE A 144 -4.53 -9.80 3.98
CA ILE A 144 -5.76 -10.36 3.41
C ILE A 144 -5.65 -11.87 3.18
N TYR A 145 -4.48 -12.35 2.77
CA TYR A 145 -4.23 -13.75 2.45
C TYR A 145 -3.27 -14.40 3.43
N GLU A 146 -3.30 -13.98 4.69
CA GLU A 146 -2.50 -14.56 5.76
C GLU A 146 -2.75 -16.07 5.87
N GLY A 147 -1.67 -16.85 5.82
CA GLY A 147 -1.74 -18.32 5.84
C GLY A 147 -1.94 -18.98 4.47
N GLU A 148 -2.19 -18.24 3.41
CA GLU A 148 -2.27 -18.78 2.04
C GLU A 148 -0.86 -18.83 1.41
N THR A 149 -0.49 -20.02 0.92
CA THR A 149 0.90 -20.27 0.45
C THR A 149 1.07 -20.18 -1.07
N LYS A 150 0.03 -19.84 -1.83
CA LYS A 150 0.06 -19.98 -3.29
C LYS A 150 0.46 -18.72 -4.06
N CYS A 151 0.57 -17.57 -3.39
CA CYS A 151 0.95 -16.31 -4.00
C CYS A 151 1.65 -15.40 -3.00
N SER A 152 2.20 -14.29 -3.49
CA SER A 152 2.90 -13.29 -2.66
C SER A 152 1.97 -12.42 -1.81
N GLY A 153 0.66 -12.54 -1.95
CA GLY A 153 -0.36 -11.77 -1.23
C GLY A 153 -1.44 -11.20 -2.13
N GLY A 154 -2.26 -10.32 -1.59
CA GLY A 154 -3.31 -9.60 -2.31
C GLY A 154 -2.78 -8.36 -3.03
N SER A 155 -3.52 -7.91 -4.05
CA SER A 155 -3.22 -6.68 -4.80
C SER A 155 -4.48 -6.00 -5.31
N GLY A 156 -4.31 -4.86 -5.95
CA GLY A 156 -5.38 -4.10 -6.60
C GLY A 156 -5.88 -2.91 -5.78
N CYS A 157 -6.64 -2.05 -6.44
CA CYS A 157 -7.09 -0.77 -5.86
C CYS A 157 -7.92 -0.93 -4.57
N GLY A 158 -8.65 -2.05 -4.42
CA GLY A 158 -9.42 -2.35 -3.21
C GLY A 158 -8.61 -2.91 -2.06
N CYS A 159 -7.41 -3.44 -2.30
CA CYS A 159 -6.62 -4.18 -1.30
C CYS A 159 -6.34 -3.32 -0.05
N SER A 160 -5.60 -2.25 -0.21
CA SER A 160 -5.27 -1.36 0.92
C SER A 160 -6.49 -0.65 1.48
N ALA A 161 -7.50 -0.36 0.65
CA ALA A 161 -8.74 0.24 1.12
C ALA A 161 -9.49 -0.69 2.09
N VAL A 162 -9.64 -1.96 1.76
CA VAL A 162 -10.30 -2.93 2.66
C VAL A 162 -9.58 -3.03 4.01
N VAL A 163 -8.25 -3.17 3.99
CA VAL A 163 -7.45 -3.29 5.23
C VAL A 163 -7.46 -2.01 6.06
N LEU A 164 -7.44 -0.85 5.39
CA LEU A 164 -7.54 0.43 6.08
C LEU A 164 -8.80 0.50 6.95
N GLY A 165 -9.97 0.12 6.39
CA GLY A 165 -11.24 0.18 7.12
C GLY A 165 -11.46 -0.94 8.12
N SER A 166 -11.08 -2.16 7.76
CA SER A 166 -11.38 -3.36 8.58
C SER A 166 -10.36 -3.62 9.68
N CYS A 167 -9.15 -3.09 9.56
CA CYS A 167 -8.06 -3.38 10.48
C CYS A 167 -7.40 -2.12 11.04
N ILE A 168 -6.85 -1.25 10.17
CA ILE A 168 -6.00 -0.14 10.61
C ILE A 168 -6.80 0.90 11.39
N MET A 169 -7.93 1.35 10.84
CA MET A 169 -8.78 2.34 11.52
C MET A 169 -9.37 1.81 12.81
N ASP A 170 -9.78 0.54 12.85
CA ASP A 170 -10.33 -0.08 14.04
C ASP A 170 -9.30 -0.11 15.19
N ARG A 171 -8.05 -0.47 14.91
CA ARG A 171 -6.95 -0.47 15.89
C ARG A 171 -6.60 0.93 16.37
N LEU A 172 -6.61 1.93 15.47
CA LEU A 172 -6.43 3.33 15.86
C LEU A 172 -7.58 3.85 16.75
N ILE A 173 -8.82 3.49 16.43
CA ILE A 173 -10.01 3.89 17.21
C ILE A 173 -10.02 3.22 18.61
N ARG A 174 -9.54 1.98 18.70
CA ARG A 174 -9.41 1.26 19.99
C ARG A 174 -8.20 1.70 20.81
N GLY A 175 -7.30 2.51 20.24
CA GLY A 175 -6.08 2.93 20.91
C GLY A 175 -4.98 1.84 20.97
N GLU A 176 -5.11 0.77 20.17
CA GLU A 176 -4.05 -0.24 20.01
C GLU A 176 -2.86 0.33 19.24
N TYR A 177 -3.12 1.24 18.30
CA TYR A 177 -2.13 2.10 17.67
C TYR A 177 -2.45 3.55 18.01
N LYS A 178 -1.41 4.32 18.30
CA LYS A 178 -1.50 5.78 18.41
C LYS A 178 -1.30 6.44 17.04
N ARG A 179 -0.28 5.98 16.31
CA ARG A 179 0.09 6.57 15.02
C ARG A 179 0.57 5.53 14.02
N VAL A 180 0.06 5.62 12.82
CA VAL A 180 0.37 4.73 11.71
C VAL A 180 0.82 5.55 10.50
N LEU A 181 1.87 5.10 9.81
CA LEU A 181 2.17 5.54 8.46
C LEU A 181 1.55 4.58 7.46
N PHE A 182 0.57 5.06 6.70
CA PHE A 182 -0.10 4.30 5.65
C PHE A 182 0.48 4.67 4.30
N VAL A 183 1.07 3.69 3.60
CA VAL A 183 1.87 3.86 2.38
C VAL A 183 1.28 3.02 1.24
N PRO A 184 0.13 3.40 0.68
CA PRO A 184 -0.37 2.74 -0.51
C PRO A 184 0.60 2.91 -1.68
N THR A 185 0.75 1.83 -2.44
CA THR A 185 1.69 1.71 -3.55
C THR A 185 0.95 1.52 -4.86
N GLY A 186 1.60 1.85 -5.96
CA GLY A 186 1.08 1.64 -7.30
C GLY A 186 2.20 1.49 -8.31
N ALA A 187 1.91 0.82 -9.42
CA ALA A 187 2.82 0.70 -10.53
C ALA A 187 2.09 0.92 -11.86
N LEU A 188 2.76 1.55 -12.79
CA LEU A 188 2.21 1.79 -14.13
C LEU A 188 2.65 0.68 -15.07
N LEU A 189 1.74 -0.24 -15.31
CA LEU A 189 1.88 -1.27 -16.34
C LEU A 189 0.91 -0.99 -17.47
N SER A 190 1.44 -0.77 -18.69
CA SER A 190 0.63 -0.65 -19.89
C SER A 190 1.04 -1.72 -20.92
N THR A 191 0.08 -2.17 -21.73
CA THR A 191 0.37 -3.12 -22.82
C THR A 191 1.36 -2.56 -23.82
N VAL A 192 1.36 -1.27 -24.06
CA VAL A 192 2.29 -0.60 -24.98
C VAL A 192 3.71 -0.65 -24.43
N SER A 193 3.93 -0.16 -23.19
CA SER A 193 5.26 -0.16 -22.60
C SER A 193 5.80 -1.57 -22.36
N TYR A 194 4.94 -2.52 -22.02
CA TYR A 194 5.31 -3.93 -21.90
C TYR A 194 5.81 -4.52 -23.23
N ASN A 195 5.06 -4.33 -24.31
CA ASN A 195 5.43 -4.82 -25.65
C ASN A 195 6.69 -4.15 -26.19
N GLU A 196 6.99 -2.92 -25.77
CA GLU A 196 8.22 -2.20 -26.12
C GLU A 196 9.42 -2.61 -25.21
N GLY A 197 9.22 -3.55 -24.27
CA GLY A 197 10.27 -4.00 -23.35
C GLY A 197 10.74 -2.94 -22.36
N LYS A 198 9.91 -1.94 -22.06
CA LYS A 198 10.21 -0.89 -21.08
C LYS A 198 10.01 -1.39 -19.66
N SER A 199 10.63 -0.72 -18.71
CA SER A 199 10.47 -0.95 -17.28
C SER A 199 9.09 -0.52 -16.78
N VAL A 200 8.75 -0.99 -15.56
CA VAL A 200 7.51 -0.68 -14.86
C VAL A 200 7.83 0.27 -13.70
N PRO A 201 7.56 1.58 -13.84
CA PRO A 201 7.78 2.52 -12.76
C PRO A 201 6.77 2.34 -11.63
N GLY A 202 7.24 2.56 -10.39
CA GLY A 202 6.42 2.55 -9.19
C GLY A 202 6.18 3.94 -8.62
N ILE A 203 5.16 4.06 -7.78
CA ILE A 203 4.85 5.24 -6.99
C ILE A 203 4.32 4.82 -5.62
N ALA A 204 4.57 5.64 -4.60
CA ALA A 204 3.97 5.49 -3.28
C ALA A 204 3.63 6.87 -2.72
N HIS A 205 2.57 6.95 -1.93
CA HIS A 205 2.22 8.14 -1.16
C HIS A 205 2.08 7.76 0.30
N GLY A 206 2.43 8.68 1.22
CA GLY A 206 2.33 8.45 2.65
C GLY A 206 1.21 9.28 3.29
N VAL A 207 0.41 8.64 4.14
CA VAL A 207 -0.60 9.31 4.96
C VAL A 207 -0.35 8.96 6.42
N ILE A 208 -0.17 9.98 7.25
CA ILE A 208 -0.01 9.81 8.69
C ILE A 208 -1.39 9.80 9.31
N LEU A 209 -1.76 8.66 9.86
CA LEU A 209 -3.02 8.43 10.55
C LEU A 209 -2.79 8.39 12.06
N GLU A 210 -3.61 9.11 12.80
CA GLU A 210 -3.52 9.18 14.26
C GLU A 210 -4.87 8.88 14.88
N GLY A 211 -4.86 7.95 15.86
CA GLY A 211 -5.99 7.70 16.73
C GLY A 211 -6.23 8.92 17.62
N LYS A 212 -7.48 9.23 17.91
CA LYS A 212 -7.79 10.33 18.82
C LYS A 212 -7.46 9.91 20.24
N GLU A 213 -6.66 10.74 20.95
CA GLU A 213 -6.49 10.59 22.39
C GLU A 213 -7.85 10.72 23.08
N SER A 214 -8.20 9.72 23.91
CA SER A 214 -9.42 9.68 24.69
C SER A 214 -9.45 10.73 25.82
#